data_6574f02be9c506012059f3e00358c01c
#
_entry.id   6574f02be9c506012059f3e00358c01c
#
_cell.length_a   1.000
_cell.length_b   1.000
_cell.length_c   1.000
_cell.angle_alpha   90.00
_cell.angle_beta   90.00
_cell.angle_gamma   90.00
#
_symmetry.space_group_name_H-M   'P 1'
#
loop_
_entity.id
_entity.type
_entity.pdbx_description
1 polymer ?
#
loop_
_entity_poly.entity_id
_entity_poly.type
_entity_poly.pdbx_seq_one_letter_code
_entity_poly.pdbx_strand_id
1 'polypeptide(L)'
;MRKKLLAVILCASMLFPASVSAEVLGYEATLDTYTKEKKTPQQFQIDDGAGNTVNVLAKSDTLYVTAKNTEIRSNPGDSGTELRSVILGTKLERVAVCDNGWSKVTFQKKGEDKIIGYVSDSVLSDTEIVNKFTDTVTAAQDSDILDYPGKKDGEVVGEVLQDDELKRTGTVDAIWSRIVYTDDSGSDHVGYIPTSCLEGYQATEVAKAEQEKNTKAGSLTKSSGED
;
A
#
# COMPACT_ATOMS: atom_id res chain seq x y z
N MET A 1 -20.69 -70.62 -7.63
CA MET A 1 -19.61 -70.09 -6.80
C MET A 1 -19.19 -68.74 -7.34
N ARG A 2 -19.59 -67.65 -6.68
CA ARG A 2 -19.26 -66.26 -7.10
C ARG A 2 -18.10 -65.78 -6.24
N LYS A 3 -16.93 -65.60 -6.88
CA LYS A 3 -15.76 -65.00 -6.24
C LYS A 3 -15.94 -63.49 -6.09
N LYS A 4 -16.01 -63.01 -4.86
CA LYS A 4 -15.99 -61.58 -4.54
C LYS A 4 -14.57 -61.09 -4.67
N LEU A 5 -14.35 -60.10 -5.58
CA LEU A 5 -13.08 -59.40 -5.71
C LEU A 5 -13.08 -58.28 -4.69
N LEU A 6 -12.18 -58.29 -3.72
CA LEU A 6 -11.97 -57.24 -2.74
C LEU A 6 -11.03 -56.23 -3.38
N ALA A 7 -11.53 -55.02 -3.68
CA ALA A 7 -10.67 -53.95 -4.14
C ALA A 7 -10.04 -53.27 -2.90
N VAL A 8 -8.74 -53.47 -2.75
CA VAL A 8 -7.92 -52.76 -1.78
C VAL A 8 -7.63 -51.37 -2.36
N ILE A 9 -8.26 -50.35 -1.79
CA ILE A 9 -7.91 -48.95 -2.10
C ILE A 9 -6.63 -48.64 -1.34
N LEU A 10 -5.52 -48.60 -2.06
CA LEU A 10 -4.23 -48.16 -1.55
C LEU A 10 -4.26 -46.62 -1.50
N CYS A 11 -4.43 -46.09 -0.29
CA CYS A 11 -4.27 -44.68 -0.04
C CYS A 11 -2.78 -44.31 -0.13
N ALA A 12 -2.33 -43.93 -1.32
CA ALA A 12 -1.00 -43.40 -1.49
C ALA A 12 -0.97 -41.99 -0.92
N SER A 13 -0.37 -41.85 0.26
CA SER A 13 0.05 -40.56 0.79
C SER A 13 1.13 -40.00 -0.13
N MET A 14 0.74 -39.12 -1.05
CA MET A 14 1.71 -38.39 -1.86
C MET A 14 2.35 -37.30 -0.96
N LEU A 15 3.58 -37.60 -0.53
CA LEU A 15 4.53 -36.59 -0.12
C LEU A 15 4.91 -35.79 -1.37
N PHE A 16 4.45 -34.56 -1.46
CA PHE A 16 4.87 -33.66 -2.51
C PHE A 16 6.25 -33.10 -2.17
N PRO A 17 7.24 -33.21 -3.04
CA PRO A 17 8.49 -32.51 -2.88
C PRO A 17 8.27 -31.02 -3.21
N ALA A 18 8.76 -30.17 -2.33
CA ALA A 18 8.75 -28.73 -2.50
C ALA A 18 9.73 -28.29 -3.59
N SER A 19 9.22 -28.08 -4.81
CA SER A 19 9.88 -27.29 -5.84
C SER A 19 8.81 -26.56 -6.65
N VAL A 20 8.44 -25.36 -6.21
CA VAL A 20 7.22 -24.65 -6.60
C VAL A 20 7.54 -23.47 -7.52
N SER A 21 8.25 -23.66 -8.60
CA SER A 21 8.41 -22.56 -9.57
C SER A 21 7.46 -22.62 -10.78
N ALA A 22 6.74 -23.72 -10.99
CA ALA A 22 5.77 -23.83 -12.10
C ALA A 22 4.30 -23.78 -11.67
N GLU A 23 4.02 -23.83 -10.36
CA GLU A 23 2.66 -23.93 -9.81
C GLU A 23 2.04 -22.58 -9.43
N VAL A 24 2.79 -21.47 -9.53
CA VAL A 24 2.32 -20.16 -9.08
C VAL A 24 1.04 -19.72 -9.79
N LEU A 25 0.94 -19.93 -11.11
CA LEU A 25 -0.26 -19.59 -11.88
C LEU A 25 -1.47 -20.48 -11.53
N GLY A 26 -1.23 -21.78 -11.32
CA GLY A 26 -2.28 -22.71 -10.90
C GLY A 26 -2.76 -22.42 -9.48
N TYR A 27 -1.86 -22.06 -8.59
CA TYR A 27 -2.15 -21.62 -7.24
C TYR A 27 -2.99 -20.37 -7.21
N GLU A 28 -2.65 -19.32 -7.99
CA GLU A 28 -3.41 -18.08 -8.10
C GLU A 28 -4.84 -18.32 -8.55
N ALA A 29 -5.03 -19.10 -9.61
CA ALA A 29 -6.36 -19.45 -10.10
C ALA A 29 -7.19 -20.20 -9.05
N THR A 30 -6.56 -21.09 -8.29
CA THR A 30 -7.20 -21.84 -7.20
C THR A 30 -7.60 -20.92 -6.07
N LEU A 31 -6.72 -19.99 -5.67
CA LEU A 31 -6.98 -19.03 -4.60
C LEU A 31 -8.11 -18.06 -4.98
N ASP A 32 -8.10 -17.54 -6.20
CA ASP A 32 -9.17 -16.67 -6.72
C ASP A 32 -10.53 -17.38 -6.74
N THR A 33 -10.57 -18.62 -7.19
CA THR A 33 -11.79 -19.42 -7.21
C THR A 33 -12.29 -19.68 -5.79
N TYR A 34 -11.37 -20.00 -4.89
CA TYR A 34 -11.66 -20.33 -3.51
C TYR A 34 -12.27 -19.15 -2.74
N THR A 35 -11.70 -17.94 -2.89
CA THR A 35 -12.23 -16.72 -2.28
C THR A 35 -13.61 -16.34 -2.82
N LYS A 36 -13.87 -16.55 -4.10
CA LYS A 36 -15.19 -16.31 -4.73
C LYS A 36 -16.28 -17.25 -4.23
N GLU A 37 -15.95 -18.50 -3.99
CA GLU A 37 -16.91 -19.51 -3.53
C GLU A 37 -17.18 -19.49 -2.02
N LYS A 38 -16.51 -18.60 -1.24
CA LYS A 38 -16.66 -18.48 0.22
C LYS A 38 -16.49 -19.80 0.98
N LYS A 39 -15.65 -20.71 0.51
CA LYS A 39 -15.32 -21.97 1.19
C LYS A 39 -14.37 -21.72 2.36
N THR A 40 -14.11 -22.74 3.17
CA THR A 40 -13.10 -22.67 4.25
C THR A 40 -11.74 -22.27 3.68
N PRO A 41 -11.05 -21.25 4.23
CA PRO A 41 -9.76 -20.81 3.71
C PRO A 41 -8.76 -21.97 3.66
N GLN A 42 -8.11 -22.17 2.53
CA GLN A 42 -6.99 -23.10 2.42
C GLN A 42 -5.72 -22.46 2.95
N GLN A 43 -4.90 -23.27 3.58
CA GLN A 43 -3.56 -22.90 3.99
C GLN A 43 -2.57 -23.54 3.04
N PHE A 44 -1.62 -22.75 2.55
CA PHE A 44 -0.54 -23.18 1.67
C PHE A 44 0.80 -22.85 2.31
N GLN A 45 1.84 -23.50 1.83
CA GLN A 45 3.22 -23.18 2.23
C GLN A 45 4.00 -22.78 0.98
N ILE A 46 4.76 -21.70 1.12
CA ILE A 46 5.64 -21.17 0.07
C ILE A 46 7.01 -20.85 0.67
N ASP A 47 8.00 -20.69 -0.20
CA ASP A 47 9.31 -20.18 0.18
C ASP A 47 9.34 -18.65 0.14
N ASP A 48 9.99 -17.99 1.10
CA ASP A 48 10.12 -16.53 1.17
C ASP A 48 11.21 -15.97 0.25
N GLY A 49 11.90 -16.82 -0.51
CA GLY A 49 13.04 -16.47 -1.34
C GLY A 49 14.38 -16.50 -0.59
N ALA A 50 14.38 -16.66 0.72
CA ALA A 50 15.55 -16.83 1.57
C ALA A 50 15.69 -18.27 2.12
N GLY A 51 14.80 -19.18 1.72
CA GLY A 51 14.77 -20.57 2.12
C GLY A 51 13.93 -20.84 3.37
N ASN A 52 13.15 -19.89 3.87
CA ASN A 52 12.23 -20.12 4.97
C ASN A 52 10.84 -20.44 4.43
N THR A 53 10.15 -21.38 5.11
CA THR A 53 8.77 -21.73 4.77
C THR A 53 7.81 -20.74 5.42
N VAL A 54 6.90 -20.16 4.63
CA VAL A 54 5.86 -19.22 5.05
C VAL A 54 4.50 -19.86 4.83
N ASN A 55 3.63 -19.80 5.85
CA ASN A 55 2.24 -20.23 5.74
C ASN A 55 1.39 -19.10 5.15
N VAL A 56 0.58 -19.45 4.16
CA VAL A 56 -0.27 -18.51 3.43
C VAL A 56 -1.73 -18.89 3.61
N LEU A 57 -2.54 -17.96 4.07
CA LEU A 57 -3.97 -18.13 4.28
C LEU A 57 -4.75 -17.23 3.32
N ALA A 58 -5.69 -17.80 2.57
CA ALA A 58 -6.54 -17.04 1.68
C ALA A 58 -7.36 -15.99 2.43
N LYS A 59 -7.27 -14.74 1.99
CA LYS A 59 -8.02 -13.61 2.53
C LYS A 59 -8.27 -12.60 1.41
N SER A 60 -9.53 -12.17 1.23
CA SER A 60 -9.90 -11.21 0.20
C SER A 60 -10.45 -9.95 0.83
N ASP A 61 -9.68 -8.87 0.70
CA ASP A 61 -10.09 -7.52 1.11
C ASP A 61 -9.24 -6.48 0.33
N THR A 62 -9.60 -5.22 0.52
CA THR A 62 -8.87 -4.09 -0.07
C THR A 62 -7.90 -3.52 0.95
N LEU A 63 -6.69 -3.19 0.49
CA LEU A 63 -5.66 -2.51 1.26
C LEU A 63 -5.19 -1.25 0.55
N TYR A 64 -4.63 -0.32 1.32
CA TYR A 64 -4.07 0.93 0.84
C TYR A 64 -2.64 1.09 1.34
N VAL A 65 -1.74 1.52 0.45
CA VAL A 65 -0.34 1.79 0.78
C VAL A 65 -0.25 3.01 1.69
N THR A 66 0.46 2.88 2.80
CA THR A 66 0.68 3.96 3.79
C THR A 66 2.04 4.62 3.66
N ALA A 67 3.02 3.94 3.05
CA ALA A 67 4.36 4.48 2.85
C ALA A 67 4.42 5.46 1.67
N LYS A 68 5.42 6.36 1.68
CA LYS A 68 5.78 7.25 0.56
C LYS A 68 5.90 6.46 -0.74
N ASN A 69 6.68 5.39 -0.71
CA ASN A 69 6.78 4.35 -1.75
C ASN A 69 7.01 2.99 -1.09
N THR A 70 6.62 1.95 -1.79
CA THR A 70 6.95 0.57 -1.44
C THR A 70 6.91 -0.29 -2.69
N GLU A 71 7.41 -1.50 -2.59
CA GLU A 71 7.54 -2.42 -3.71
C GLU A 71 6.60 -3.59 -3.57
N ILE A 72 5.94 -3.95 -4.67
CA ILE A 72 5.34 -5.27 -4.84
C ILE A 72 6.47 -6.20 -5.26
N ARG A 73 6.75 -7.23 -4.46
CA ARG A 73 7.87 -8.16 -4.65
C ARG A 73 7.40 -9.53 -5.11
N SER A 74 8.31 -10.31 -5.71
CA SER A 74 8.03 -11.66 -6.19
C SER A 74 7.81 -12.68 -5.07
N ASN A 75 8.38 -12.43 -3.89
CA ASN A 75 8.34 -13.33 -2.73
C ASN A 75 7.97 -12.53 -1.45
N PRO A 76 7.40 -13.17 -0.42
CA PRO A 76 7.04 -12.51 0.83
C PRO A 76 8.25 -12.31 1.75
N GLY A 77 9.17 -11.45 1.33
CA GLY A 77 10.41 -11.13 2.03
C GLY A 77 11.26 -10.13 1.27
N ASP A 78 12.27 -9.56 1.94
CA ASP A 78 13.15 -8.55 1.35
C ASP A 78 14.05 -9.09 0.23
N SER A 79 14.21 -10.41 0.15
CA SER A 79 14.95 -11.11 -0.92
C SER A 79 14.17 -11.18 -2.25
N GLY A 80 12.86 -10.90 -2.23
CA GLY A 80 12.02 -10.89 -3.44
C GLY A 80 12.47 -9.81 -4.44
N THR A 81 12.41 -10.13 -5.73
CA THR A 81 12.66 -9.14 -6.79
C THR A 81 11.50 -8.14 -6.85
N GLU A 82 11.81 -6.85 -7.05
CA GLU A 82 10.80 -5.84 -7.32
C GLU A 82 10.05 -6.15 -8.62
N LEU A 83 8.73 -6.20 -8.52
CA LEU A 83 7.83 -6.32 -9.67
C LEU A 83 7.24 -4.95 -10.05
N ARG A 84 7.00 -4.11 -9.06
CA ARG A 84 6.43 -2.77 -9.23
C ARG A 84 6.64 -1.92 -7.99
N SER A 85 6.99 -0.66 -8.18
CA SER A 85 6.90 0.37 -7.14
C SER A 85 5.48 0.96 -7.09
N VAL A 86 4.96 1.17 -5.89
CA VAL A 86 3.65 1.78 -5.60
C VAL A 86 3.80 2.82 -4.49
N ILE A 87 2.93 3.84 -4.49
CA ILE A 87 3.04 5.02 -3.63
C ILE A 87 1.85 5.13 -2.67
N LEU A 88 1.94 6.05 -1.72
CA LEU A 88 0.88 6.39 -0.78
C LEU A 88 -0.51 6.45 -1.44
N GLY A 89 -1.49 5.82 -0.81
CA GLY A 89 -2.87 5.76 -1.26
C GLY A 89 -3.10 4.86 -2.48
N THR A 90 -2.10 4.07 -2.93
CA THR A 90 -2.32 3.04 -3.93
C THR A 90 -3.24 1.97 -3.35
N LYS A 91 -4.33 1.69 -4.05
CA LYS A 91 -5.27 0.63 -3.72
C LYS A 91 -4.74 -0.71 -4.24
N LEU A 92 -4.70 -1.70 -3.36
CA LEU A 92 -4.29 -3.07 -3.64
C LEU A 92 -5.43 -4.02 -3.26
N GLU A 93 -5.63 -5.09 -4.02
CA GLU A 93 -6.55 -6.16 -3.65
C GLU A 93 -5.74 -7.30 -3.03
N ARG A 94 -5.90 -7.52 -1.72
CA ARG A 94 -5.27 -8.64 -1.04
C ARG A 94 -6.00 -9.94 -1.40
N VAL A 95 -5.22 -10.98 -1.69
CA VAL A 95 -5.73 -12.34 -1.97
C VAL A 95 -5.30 -13.35 -0.92
N ALA A 96 -4.24 -13.06 -0.16
CA ALA A 96 -3.82 -13.89 0.96
C ALA A 96 -2.99 -13.11 2.00
N VAL A 97 -2.89 -13.68 3.20
CA VAL A 97 -2.03 -13.23 4.31
C VAL A 97 -0.94 -14.27 4.52
N CYS A 98 0.29 -13.81 4.71
CA CYS A 98 1.43 -14.64 5.11
C CYS A 98 1.69 -14.49 6.61
N ASP A 99 2.11 -15.56 7.29
CA ASP A 99 2.38 -15.55 8.73
C ASP A 99 3.67 -14.83 9.13
N ASN A 100 4.45 -14.39 8.13
CA ASN A 100 5.67 -13.61 8.33
C ASN A 100 5.48 -12.08 8.17
N GLY A 101 4.24 -11.58 8.19
CA GLY A 101 3.93 -10.14 8.10
C GLY A 101 3.93 -9.58 6.68
N TRP A 102 3.67 -10.43 5.68
CA TRP A 102 3.49 -10.02 4.29
C TRP A 102 2.08 -10.37 3.81
N SER A 103 1.57 -9.57 2.90
CA SER A 103 0.31 -9.83 2.19
C SER A 103 0.56 -10.12 0.73
N LYS A 104 -0.09 -11.16 0.20
CA LYS A 104 -0.17 -11.41 -1.23
C LYS A 104 -1.25 -10.51 -1.82
N VAL A 105 -0.88 -9.71 -2.80
CA VAL A 105 -1.74 -8.68 -3.38
C VAL A 105 -1.78 -8.77 -4.89
N THR A 106 -2.85 -8.22 -5.46
CA THR A 106 -2.92 -7.95 -6.88
C THR A 106 -3.06 -6.46 -7.13
N PHE A 107 -2.42 -5.99 -8.17
CA PHE A 107 -2.45 -4.60 -8.62
C PHE A 107 -2.59 -4.54 -10.13
N GLN A 108 -3.43 -3.63 -10.61
CA GLN A 108 -3.57 -3.37 -12.05
C GLN A 108 -3.78 -1.88 -12.29
N LYS A 109 -2.91 -1.28 -13.06
CA LYS A 109 -3.10 0.07 -13.58
C LYS A 109 -3.84 0.00 -14.92
N LYS A 110 -4.69 0.99 -15.19
CA LYS A 110 -5.48 1.01 -16.42
C LYS A 110 -4.58 0.91 -17.66
N GLY A 111 -4.82 -0.10 -18.49
CA GLY A 111 -4.06 -0.36 -19.72
C GLY A 111 -2.77 -1.16 -19.53
N GLU A 112 -2.46 -1.61 -18.30
CA GLU A 112 -1.31 -2.45 -17.99
C GLU A 112 -1.76 -3.85 -17.56
N ASP A 113 -0.83 -4.81 -17.62
CA ASP A 113 -1.08 -6.16 -17.13
C ASP A 113 -1.25 -6.19 -15.61
N LYS A 114 -2.05 -7.15 -15.14
CA LYS A 114 -2.25 -7.40 -13.71
C LYS A 114 -0.96 -7.96 -13.10
N ILE A 115 -0.48 -7.33 -12.04
CA ILE A 115 0.67 -7.76 -11.26
C ILE A 115 0.16 -8.51 -10.04
N ILE A 116 0.80 -9.62 -9.71
CA ILE A 116 0.57 -10.41 -8.51
C ILE A 116 1.90 -10.51 -7.78
N GLY A 117 1.92 -10.17 -6.50
CA GLY A 117 3.15 -10.21 -5.71
C GLY A 117 2.85 -9.97 -4.23
N TYR A 118 3.87 -9.59 -3.49
CA TYR A 118 3.82 -9.47 -2.03
C TYR A 118 4.23 -8.07 -1.59
N VAL A 119 3.55 -7.58 -0.55
CA VAL A 119 3.86 -6.30 0.11
C VAL A 119 3.89 -6.53 1.62
N SER A 120 4.81 -5.87 2.32
CA SER A 120 4.89 -5.94 3.79
C SER A 120 3.63 -5.33 4.42
N ASP A 121 3.05 -6.00 5.41
CA ASP A 121 1.88 -5.52 6.14
C ASP A 121 2.16 -4.23 6.92
N SER A 122 3.43 -3.96 7.26
CA SER A 122 3.84 -2.76 7.99
C SER A 122 3.58 -1.44 7.24
N VAL A 123 3.39 -1.51 5.92
CA VAL A 123 3.12 -0.35 5.03
C VAL A 123 1.74 -0.41 4.38
N LEU A 124 0.81 -1.16 4.98
CA LEU A 124 -0.54 -1.34 4.49
C LEU A 124 -1.59 -0.96 5.55
N SER A 125 -2.73 -0.45 5.10
CA SER A 125 -3.91 -0.16 5.92
C SER A 125 -5.16 -0.71 5.25
N ASP A 126 -6.14 -1.13 6.02
CA ASP A 126 -7.50 -1.47 5.56
C ASP A 126 -8.40 -0.23 5.39
N THR A 127 -7.93 0.92 5.83
CA THR A 127 -8.63 2.21 5.72
C THR A 127 -8.04 3.04 4.61
N GLU A 128 -8.89 3.64 3.76
CA GLU A 128 -8.44 4.56 2.71
C GLU A 128 -7.84 5.82 3.32
N ILE A 129 -6.56 6.10 2.98
CA ILE A 129 -5.80 7.20 3.54
C ILE A 129 -5.93 8.46 2.70
N VAL A 130 -5.99 8.30 1.37
CA VAL A 130 -6.15 9.42 0.43
C VAL A 130 -7.61 9.51 0.01
N ASN A 131 -8.31 10.52 0.49
CA ASN A 131 -9.64 10.85 -0.02
C ASN A 131 -9.50 11.47 -1.41
N LYS A 132 -9.79 10.72 -2.47
CA LYS A 132 -9.55 11.09 -3.87
C LYS A 132 -10.73 11.87 -4.46
N PHE A 133 -10.45 13.05 -4.97
CA PHE A 133 -11.33 13.88 -5.79
C PHE A 133 -10.46 14.78 -6.67
N THR A 134 -11.08 15.56 -7.56
CA THR A 134 -10.32 16.51 -8.39
C THR A 134 -11.07 17.84 -8.39
N ASP A 135 -10.36 18.90 -8.03
CA ASP A 135 -10.81 20.28 -8.14
C ASP A 135 -9.62 21.21 -8.44
N THR A 136 -9.91 22.47 -8.65
CA THR A 136 -8.94 23.55 -8.76
C THR A 136 -9.03 24.41 -7.51
N VAL A 137 -7.89 24.74 -6.93
CA VAL A 137 -7.77 25.56 -5.71
C VAL A 137 -6.70 26.62 -5.90
N THR A 138 -6.80 27.73 -5.16
CA THR A 138 -5.80 28.81 -5.17
C THR A 138 -4.97 28.74 -3.89
N ALA A 139 -3.67 28.98 -4.00
CA ALA A 139 -2.79 29.13 -2.86
C ALA A 139 -3.02 30.50 -2.18
N ALA A 140 -3.33 30.50 -0.89
CA ALA A 140 -3.49 31.71 -0.10
C ALA A 140 -2.15 32.28 0.41
N GLN A 141 -1.10 31.50 0.36
CA GLN A 141 0.26 31.84 0.77
C GLN A 141 1.29 30.89 0.15
N ASP A 142 2.55 31.29 0.15
CA ASP A 142 3.67 30.46 -0.28
C ASP A 142 3.77 29.18 0.57
N SER A 143 4.14 28.08 -0.07
CA SER A 143 4.29 26.78 0.61
C SER A 143 5.26 25.86 -0.11
N ASP A 144 6.07 25.13 0.64
CA ASP A 144 6.83 24.01 0.11
C ASP A 144 5.90 22.89 -0.36
N ILE A 145 6.22 22.29 -1.50
CA ILE A 145 5.64 21.05 -1.98
C ILE A 145 6.49 19.90 -1.44
N LEU A 146 5.87 18.98 -0.70
CA LEU A 146 6.53 17.79 -0.18
C LEU A 146 6.15 16.56 -1.03
N ASP A 147 7.05 15.60 -1.15
CA ASP A 147 6.80 14.33 -1.83
C ASP A 147 6.02 13.31 -0.99
N TYR A 148 5.84 13.61 0.32
CA TYR A 148 5.05 12.83 1.26
C TYR A 148 4.37 13.77 2.28
N PRO A 149 3.13 13.50 2.72
CA PRO A 149 2.45 14.36 3.68
C PRO A 149 3.08 14.26 5.07
N GLY A 150 3.74 15.32 5.51
CA GLY A 150 4.41 15.40 6.82
C GLY A 150 5.83 15.92 6.72
N LYS A 151 6.12 17.00 7.47
CA LYS A 151 7.45 17.64 7.48
C LYS A 151 8.59 16.74 8.00
N LYS A 152 8.26 15.68 8.71
CA LYS A 152 9.25 14.74 9.26
C LYS A 152 9.77 13.78 8.18
N ASP A 153 8.88 13.30 7.32
CA ASP A 153 9.15 12.20 6.40
C ASP A 153 9.11 12.64 4.92
N GLY A 154 8.62 13.88 4.65
CA GLY A 154 8.56 14.48 3.32
C GLY A 154 9.78 15.34 3.02
N GLU A 155 10.30 15.20 1.81
CA GLU A 155 11.35 16.06 1.25
C GLU A 155 10.71 17.15 0.39
N VAL A 156 11.30 18.34 0.38
CA VAL A 156 10.85 19.44 -0.48
C VAL A 156 11.20 19.11 -1.93
N VAL A 157 10.20 19.11 -2.79
CA VAL A 157 10.33 18.78 -4.21
C VAL A 157 9.91 19.93 -5.13
N GLY A 158 9.42 21.04 -4.57
CA GLY A 158 9.02 22.23 -5.28
C GLY A 158 8.45 23.27 -4.33
N GLU A 159 7.94 24.35 -4.88
CA GLU A 159 7.33 25.46 -4.17
C GLU A 159 6.04 25.89 -4.87
N VAL A 160 5.07 26.35 -4.10
CA VAL A 160 3.84 27.01 -4.55
C VAL A 160 3.91 28.45 -4.07
N LEU A 161 3.65 29.39 -4.94
CA LEU A 161 3.56 30.81 -4.58
C LEU A 161 2.11 31.21 -4.30
N GLN A 162 1.94 32.27 -3.52
CA GLN A 162 0.63 32.86 -3.30
C GLN A 162 -0.04 33.18 -4.64
N ASP A 163 -1.36 32.98 -4.70
CA ASP A 163 -2.21 33.19 -5.89
C ASP A 163 -2.00 32.15 -7.02
N ASP A 164 -1.12 31.14 -6.85
CA ASP A 164 -1.01 30.03 -7.79
C ASP A 164 -2.31 29.21 -7.84
N GLU A 165 -2.75 28.88 -9.07
CA GLU A 165 -3.85 27.97 -9.32
C GLU A 165 -3.34 26.53 -9.39
N LEU A 166 -3.87 25.66 -8.53
CA LEU A 166 -3.38 24.30 -8.33
C LEU A 166 -4.46 23.26 -8.66
N LYS A 167 -4.07 22.23 -9.37
CA LYS A 167 -4.89 21.01 -9.54
C LYS A 167 -4.75 20.13 -8.32
N ARG A 168 -5.77 20.12 -7.44
CA ARG A 168 -5.84 19.22 -6.30
C ARG A 168 -6.50 17.90 -6.70
N THR A 169 -5.94 16.78 -6.24
CA THR A 169 -6.38 15.41 -6.60
C THR A 169 -6.78 14.58 -5.38
N GLY A 170 -6.94 15.23 -4.23
CA GLY A 170 -7.40 14.62 -3.00
C GLY A 170 -6.82 15.27 -1.75
N THR A 171 -7.14 14.66 -0.60
CA THR A 171 -6.60 15.06 0.71
C THR A 171 -6.13 13.84 1.49
N VAL A 172 -5.17 14.06 2.40
CA VAL A 172 -4.75 13.09 3.41
C VAL A 172 -5.07 13.68 4.77
N ASP A 173 -5.86 12.97 5.57
CA ASP A 173 -6.32 13.35 6.92
C ASP A 173 -6.94 14.75 7.01
N ALA A 174 -7.49 15.27 5.91
CA ALA A 174 -7.99 16.63 5.74
C ALA A 174 -6.96 17.76 6.00
N ILE A 175 -5.73 17.42 6.37
CA ILE A 175 -4.65 18.35 6.74
C ILE A 175 -3.76 18.64 5.55
N TRP A 176 -3.53 17.62 4.70
CA TRP A 176 -2.68 17.71 3.52
C TRP A 176 -3.50 17.64 2.25
N SER A 177 -3.25 18.56 1.34
CA SER A 177 -3.79 18.56 -0.01
C SER A 177 -2.80 17.89 -0.96
N ARG A 178 -3.27 16.87 -1.68
CA ARG A 178 -2.55 16.19 -2.73
C ARG A 178 -2.73 16.97 -4.02
N ILE A 179 -1.66 17.52 -4.56
CA ILE A 179 -1.67 18.36 -5.77
C ILE A 179 -0.88 17.71 -6.89
N VAL A 180 -1.09 18.20 -8.11
CA VAL A 180 -0.21 17.93 -9.26
C VAL A 180 0.67 19.16 -9.44
N TYR A 181 1.98 18.95 -9.53
CA TYR A 181 2.95 19.97 -9.89
C TYR A 181 3.80 19.49 -11.07
N THR A 182 4.36 20.43 -11.82
CA THR A 182 5.21 20.13 -12.97
C THR A 182 6.65 20.47 -12.59
N ASP A 183 7.57 19.55 -12.80
CA ASP A 183 8.99 19.76 -12.52
C ASP A 183 9.69 20.56 -13.63
N ASP A 184 10.97 20.88 -13.44
CA ASP A 184 11.81 21.62 -14.40
C ASP A 184 11.95 20.90 -15.75
N SER A 185 11.69 19.60 -15.81
CA SER A 185 11.69 18.81 -17.06
C SER A 185 10.38 18.89 -17.83
N GLY A 186 9.34 19.52 -17.26
CA GLY A 186 7.99 19.58 -17.80
C GLY A 186 7.16 18.31 -17.51
N SER A 187 7.58 17.49 -16.56
CA SER A 187 6.87 16.27 -16.16
C SER A 187 5.95 16.51 -14.97
N ASP A 188 4.72 15.98 -15.05
CA ASP A 188 3.74 16.08 -13.97
C ASP A 188 4.02 15.05 -12.88
N HIS A 189 4.06 15.53 -11.65
CA HIS A 189 4.26 14.74 -10.43
C HIS A 189 3.15 15.00 -9.41
N VAL A 190 3.08 14.13 -8.42
CA VAL A 190 2.22 14.30 -7.25
C VAL A 190 3.04 14.84 -6.10
N GLY A 191 2.53 15.88 -5.45
CA GLY A 191 3.09 16.42 -4.23
C GLY A 191 2.01 16.73 -3.20
N TYR A 192 2.45 17.16 -2.03
CA TYR A 192 1.58 17.45 -0.89
C TYR A 192 1.92 18.81 -0.31
N ILE A 193 0.89 19.61 -0.07
CA ILE A 193 0.98 20.90 0.64
C ILE A 193 0.01 20.91 1.82
N PRO A 194 0.26 21.69 2.89
CA PRO A 194 -0.73 21.86 3.95
C PRO A 194 -2.03 22.43 3.38
N THR A 195 -3.17 21.81 3.68
CA THR A 195 -4.49 22.31 3.23
C THR A 195 -4.76 23.74 3.75
N SER A 196 -4.14 24.12 4.88
CA SER A 196 -4.24 25.46 5.46
C SER A 196 -3.59 26.56 4.60
N CYS A 197 -2.79 26.20 3.61
CA CYS A 197 -2.19 27.14 2.66
C CYS A 197 -3.12 27.49 1.48
N LEU A 198 -4.32 26.92 1.43
CA LEU A 198 -5.28 27.11 0.36
C LEU A 198 -6.37 28.14 0.74
N GLU A 199 -6.85 28.89 -0.24
CA GLU A 199 -7.99 29.78 -0.07
C GLU A 199 -9.25 29.04 0.38
N GLY A 200 -10.10 29.69 1.18
CA GLY A 200 -11.35 29.11 1.67
C GLY A 200 -11.16 27.97 2.68
N TYR A 201 -9.93 27.66 3.10
CA TYR A 201 -9.70 26.67 4.15
C TYR A 201 -10.40 27.08 5.46
N GLN A 202 -11.26 26.19 5.94
CA GLN A 202 -11.88 26.31 7.26
C GLN A 202 -11.32 25.21 8.14
N ALA A 203 -10.55 25.57 9.16
CA ALA A 203 -9.99 24.61 10.09
C ALA A 203 -11.13 23.88 10.83
N THR A 204 -11.24 22.57 10.62
CA THR A 204 -12.10 21.72 11.46
C THR A 204 -11.48 21.58 12.85
N GLU A 205 -12.28 21.31 13.88
CA GLU A 205 -11.76 21.12 15.25
C GLU A 205 -10.73 19.97 15.35
N VAL A 206 -10.84 18.97 14.49
CA VAL A 206 -9.87 17.86 14.40
C VAL A 206 -8.53 18.36 13.84
N ALA A 207 -8.54 19.13 12.74
CA ALA A 207 -7.34 19.70 12.16
C ALA A 207 -6.64 20.69 13.11
N LYS A 208 -7.41 21.47 13.88
CA LYS A 208 -6.87 22.34 14.94
C LYS A 208 -6.17 21.56 16.04
N ALA A 209 -6.78 20.47 16.52
CA ALA A 209 -6.21 19.64 17.58
C ALA A 209 -4.91 18.94 17.16
N GLU A 210 -4.75 18.53 15.90
CA GLU A 210 -3.53 17.93 15.39
C GLU A 210 -2.43 18.97 15.12
N GLN A 211 -2.77 20.16 14.62
CA GLN A 211 -1.82 21.27 14.50
C GLN A 211 -1.27 21.68 15.87
N GLU A 212 -2.10 21.74 16.90
CA GLU A 212 -1.67 22.04 18.28
C GLU A 212 -0.74 20.97 18.84
N LYS A 213 -0.97 19.67 18.56
CA LYS A 213 -0.08 18.58 18.97
C LYS A 213 1.29 18.67 18.32
N ASN A 214 1.34 18.96 17.02
CA ASN A 214 2.58 19.10 16.27
C ASN A 214 3.38 20.34 16.69
N THR A 215 2.71 21.44 17.03
CA THR A 215 3.35 22.66 17.53
C THR A 215 3.92 22.44 18.93
N LYS A 216 3.23 21.74 19.81
CA LYS A 216 3.73 21.39 21.15
C LYS A 216 4.91 20.42 21.12
N ALA A 217 4.91 19.42 20.22
CA ALA A 217 6.02 18.51 20.05
C ALA A 217 7.30 19.23 19.58
N GLY A 218 7.16 20.21 18.66
CA GLY A 218 8.27 21.04 18.20
C GLY A 218 8.82 22.03 19.25
N SER A 219 7.99 22.43 20.22
CA SER A 219 8.39 23.34 21.31
C SER A 219 9.18 22.66 22.42
N LEU A 220 8.94 21.36 22.67
CA LEU A 220 9.63 20.59 23.71
C LEU A 220 11.09 20.22 23.36
N THR A 221 11.46 20.27 22.09
CA THR A 221 12.85 19.99 21.65
C THR A 221 13.76 21.22 21.67
N LYS A 222 13.25 22.43 21.93
CA LYS A 222 14.05 23.67 22.00
C LYS A 222 14.45 24.09 23.41
N SER A 223 14.00 23.39 24.46
CA SER A 223 14.20 23.79 25.87
C SER A 223 15.25 22.96 26.64
N SER A 224 16.05 22.13 25.98
CA SER A 224 17.08 21.31 26.65
C SER A 224 18.49 21.51 26.09
N GLY A 225 18.88 22.73 25.88
CA GLY A 225 20.22 23.05 25.35
C GLY A 225 20.67 24.44 25.69
N GLU A 226 20.76 24.76 27.00
CA GLU A 226 21.60 25.83 27.56
C GLU A 226 21.61 25.64 29.08
N ASP A 227 22.67 25.00 29.57
CA ASP A 227 23.42 25.26 30.80
C ASP A 227 24.74 24.49 30.75
#